data_d75c04e48d84e5387d8ce7c88a84e596
#
_entry.id   d75c04e48d84e5387d8ce7c88a84e596
#
_cell.length_a   1.000
_cell.length_b   1.000
_cell.length_c   1.000
_cell.angle_alpha   90.00
_cell.angle_beta   90.00
_cell.angle_gamma   90.00
#
_symmetry.space_group_name_H-M   'P 1'
#
loop_
_entity.id
_entity.type
_entity.pdbx_description
1 polymer ?
#
loop_
_entity_poly.entity_id
_entity_poly.type
_entity_poly.pdbx_seq_one_letter_code
_entity_poly.pdbx_strand_id
1 'polypeptide(L)'
;METFLMIFGVGLALLSEALVGATDSLVLEQRTQSFTIMLNGTVADVTPLFGPVREAEWAPDWSPRFIQPAQGAQREGVVFTTTSAEGRDRIWLLTAYDVKDGQVEYVVTTPAFTVTEIKIRVVPDGEEHCKATIKYRRAALGAEGNEEVANLDAHWAEEQRTHWETAINEALAKRGTHG
;
A
#
# COMPACT_ATOMS: atom_id res chain seq x y z
N MET A 1 81.75 47.04 -8.05
CA MET A 1 81.49 46.20 -6.89
C MET A 1 79.93 46.13 -6.79
N GLU A 2 79.36 45.20 -7.57
CA GLU A 2 77.93 45.10 -7.73
C GLU A 2 77.39 43.99 -6.86
N THR A 3 76.44 44.34 -6.01
CA THR A 3 75.78 43.43 -5.06
C THR A 3 74.55 42.82 -5.73
N PHE A 4 74.57 41.52 -6.00
CA PHE A 4 73.47 40.78 -6.60
C PHE A 4 72.42 40.39 -5.51
N LEU A 5 71.22 40.92 -5.60
CA LEU A 5 70.13 40.63 -4.70
C LEU A 5 69.30 39.47 -5.26
N MET A 6 69.38 38.28 -4.64
CA MET A 6 68.55 37.12 -4.98
C MET A 6 67.20 37.28 -4.27
N ILE A 7 66.12 37.36 -5.06
CA ILE A 7 64.76 37.30 -4.60
C ILE A 7 64.30 35.84 -4.65
N PHE A 8 64.08 35.25 -3.46
CA PHE A 8 63.40 33.95 -3.32
C PHE A 8 61.91 34.17 -3.47
N GLY A 9 61.32 33.68 -4.57
CA GLY A 9 59.90 33.59 -4.77
C GLY A 9 59.33 32.36 -3.99
N VAL A 10 58.55 32.64 -2.94
CA VAL A 10 57.75 31.60 -2.25
C VAL A 10 56.48 31.36 -3.07
N GLY A 11 56.46 30.25 -3.75
CA GLY A 11 55.26 29.78 -4.46
C GLY A 11 54.25 29.23 -3.45
N LEU A 12 53.17 29.98 -3.25
CA LEU A 12 52.02 29.52 -2.46
C LEU A 12 51.15 28.58 -3.31
N ALA A 13 51.33 27.27 -3.11
CA ALA A 13 50.46 26.27 -3.72
C ALA A 13 49.13 26.26 -2.98
N LEU A 14 48.07 26.82 -3.62
CA LEU A 14 46.69 26.68 -3.16
C LEU A 14 46.22 25.24 -3.46
N LEU A 15 46.24 24.38 -2.44
CA LEU A 15 45.54 23.11 -2.45
C LEU A 15 44.04 23.38 -2.41
N SER A 16 43.42 23.35 -3.58
CA SER A 16 41.95 23.32 -3.73
C SER A 16 41.48 21.93 -3.35
N GLU A 17 41.14 21.70 -2.08
CA GLU A 17 40.37 20.52 -1.67
C GLU A 17 38.97 20.65 -2.27
N ALA A 18 38.75 19.93 -3.37
CA ALA A 18 37.40 19.70 -3.87
C ALA A 18 36.67 18.84 -2.85
N LEU A 19 35.79 19.47 -2.04
CA LEU A 19 34.81 18.76 -1.24
C LEU A 19 33.84 18.06 -2.22
N VAL A 20 34.15 16.82 -2.58
CA VAL A 20 33.19 15.92 -3.21
C VAL A 20 32.16 15.60 -2.15
N GLY A 21 31.11 16.44 -2.06
CA GLY A 21 29.94 16.10 -1.27
C GLY A 21 29.37 14.81 -1.81
N ALA A 22 29.49 13.71 -1.06
CA ALA A 22 28.72 12.51 -1.31
C ALA A 22 27.25 12.94 -1.22
N THR A 23 26.59 13.05 -2.36
CA THR A 23 25.13 13.10 -2.40
C THR A 23 24.68 11.71 -1.95
N ASP A 24 24.27 11.61 -0.68
CA ASP A 24 23.59 10.44 -0.17
C ASP A 24 22.37 10.24 -1.06
N SER A 25 22.46 9.32 -2.01
CA SER A 25 21.35 9.05 -2.92
C SER A 25 20.27 8.40 -2.09
N LEU A 26 19.13 9.09 -1.92
CA LEU A 26 17.96 8.59 -1.22
C LEU A 26 17.56 7.23 -1.84
N VAL A 27 17.71 6.15 -1.07
CA VAL A 27 17.23 4.83 -1.46
C VAL A 27 15.77 4.72 -1.05
N LEU A 28 14.89 4.52 -2.05
CA LEU A 28 13.46 4.28 -1.80
C LEU A 28 13.23 2.76 -1.66
N GLU A 29 12.57 2.38 -0.56
CA GLU A 29 12.27 0.99 -0.25
C GLU A 29 11.02 0.49 -0.96
N GLN A 30 11.01 -0.83 -1.21
CA GLN A 30 9.82 -1.57 -1.65
C GLN A 30 9.76 -2.89 -0.89
N ARG A 31 8.54 -3.26 -0.41
CA ARG A 31 8.29 -4.55 0.24
C ARG A 31 7.03 -5.20 -0.30
N THR A 32 7.00 -6.53 -0.16
CA THR A 32 5.83 -7.35 -0.47
C THR A 32 5.52 -8.23 0.72
N GLN A 33 4.23 -8.25 1.12
CA GLN A 33 3.70 -9.17 2.12
C GLN A 33 2.40 -9.80 1.62
N SER A 34 2.09 -10.97 2.14
CA SER A 34 0.83 -11.64 1.85
C SER A 34 0.36 -12.46 3.04
N PHE A 35 -0.95 -12.60 3.15
CA PHE A 35 -1.59 -13.48 4.12
C PHE A 35 -2.80 -14.15 3.49
N THR A 36 -3.23 -15.28 4.07
CA THR A 36 -4.42 -16.03 3.63
C THR A 36 -5.37 -16.17 4.79
N ILE A 37 -6.66 -15.94 4.54
CA ILE A 37 -7.75 -16.03 5.50
C ILE A 37 -8.77 -17.07 5.04
N MET A 38 -9.43 -17.71 6.05
CA MET A 38 -10.48 -18.70 5.83
C MET A 38 -11.84 -18.06 6.09
N LEU A 39 -12.75 -18.13 5.12
CA LEU A 39 -14.01 -17.43 5.15
C LEU A 39 -15.20 -18.36 4.97
N ASN A 40 -16.24 -18.17 5.80
CA ASN A 40 -17.46 -18.95 5.86
C ASN A 40 -18.48 -18.44 4.84
N GLY A 41 -18.27 -18.75 3.59
CA GLY A 41 -19.13 -18.36 2.47
C GLY A 41 -18.54 -18.78 1.15
N THR A 42 -19.39 -18.75 0.10
CA THR A 42 -18.96 -19.05 -1.26
C THR A 42 -18.11 -17.91 -1.85
N VAL A 43 -17.39 -18.17 -2.93
CA VAL A 43 -16.65 -17.13 -3.67
C VAL A 43 -17.56 -15.97 -4.06
N ALA A 44 -18.82 -16.27 -4.46
CA ALA A 44 -19.79 -15.25 -4.85
C ALA A 44 -20.26 -14.37 -3.68
N ASP A 45 -20.35 -14.91 -2.47
CA ASP A 45 -20.76 -14.17 -1.26
C ASP A 45 -19.62 -13.30 -0.73
N VAL A 46 -18.40 -13.82 -0.79
CA VAL A 46 -17.21 -13.26 -0.15
C VAL A 46 -16.52 -12.19 -1.01
N THR A 47 -16.33 -12.48 -2.32
CA THR A 47 -15.59 -11.56 -3.19
C THR A 47 -16.14 -10.11 -3.18
N PRO A 48 -17.47 -9.90 -3.17
CA PRO A 48 -18.01 -8.53 -3.10
C PRO A 48 -17.66 -7.76 -1.82
N LEU A 49 -17.29 -8.44 -0.72
CA LEU A 49 -16.90 -7.81 0.54
C LEU A 49 -15.56 -7.07 0.46
N PHE A 50 -14.75 -7.43 -0.52
CA PHE A 50 -13.49 -6.73 -0.81
C PHE A 50 -13.67 -5.55 -1.79
N GLY A 51 -14.89 -5.25 -2.20
CA GLY A 51 -15.18 -4.11 -3.07
C GLY A 51 -15.44 -2.82 -2.27
N PRO A 52 -15.22 -1.64 -2.86
CA PRO A 52 -15.16 -0.36 -2.13
C PRO A 52 -16.49 0.05 -1.48
N VAL A 53 -17.63 -0.47 -1.95
CA VAL A 53 -18.94 -0.19 -1.35
C VAL A 53 -19.22 -1.12 -0.18
N ARG A 54 -18.89 -2.41 -0.32
CA ARG A 54 -19.27 -3.44 0.66
C ARG A 54 -18.22 -3.66 1.75
N GLU A 55 -17.05 -3.10 1.63
CA GLU A 55 -16.02 -3.12 2.68
C GLU A 55 -16.52 -2.48 3.98
N ALA A 56 -17.43 -1.52 3.90
CA ALA A 56 -18.08 -0.91 5.06
C ALA A 56 -18.91 -1.89 5.92
N GLU A 57 -19.21 -3.10 5.44
CA GLU A 57 -19.97 -4.09 6.19
C GLU A 57 -19.13 -4.80 7.27
N TRP A 58 -17.80 -4.78 7.10
CA TRP A 58 -16.87 -5.44 8.03
C TRP A 58 -15.76 -4.51 8.54
N ALA A 59 -15.49 -3.39 7.84
CA ALA A 59 -14.51 -2.39 8.24
C ALA A 59 -15.23 -1.12 8.72
N PRO A 60 -15.43 -0.90 10.03
CA PRO A 60 -16.28 0.17 10.57
C PRO A 60 -15.76 1.57 10.23
N ASP A 61 -14.44 1.73 10.03
CA ASP A 61 -13.82 3.02 9.69
C ASP A 61 -13.71 3.25 8.18
N TRP A 62 -14.26 2.33 7.37
CA TRP A 62 -14.23 2.43 5.93
C TRP A 62 -15.20 3.52 5.45
N SER A 63 -14.66 4.64 4.98
CA SER A 63 -15.43 5.80 4.55
C SER A 63 -14.91 6.34 3.21
N PRO A 64 -15.19 5.65 2.08
CA PRO A 64 -14.75 6.08 0.77
C PRO A 64 -15.55 7.28 0.27
N ARG A 65 -14.85 8.30 -0.23
CA ARG A 65 -15.43 9.38 -1.01
C ARG A 65 -15.25 9.10 -2.49
N PHE A 66 -16.30 8.65 -3.15
CA PHE A 66 -16.26 8.31 -4.57
C PHE A 66 -16.06 9.54 -5.45
N ILE A 67 -15.17 9.40 -6.44
CA ILE A 67 -14.84 10.41 -7.45
C ILE A 67 -15.45 10.02 -8.79
N GLN A 68 -15.20 8.77 -9.24
CA GLN A 68 -15.69 8.27 -10.51
C GLN A 68 -16.08 6.79 -10.40
N PRO A 69 -17.39 6.49 -10.56
CA PRO A 69 -18.54 7.40 -10.60
C PRO A 69 -18.84 7.98 -9.21
N ALA A 70 -19.37 9.20 -9.15
CA ALA A 70 -19.62 9.90 -7.88
C ALA A 70 -20.65 9.22 -6.95
N GLN A 71 -21.59 8.45 -7.51
CA GLN A 71 -22.57 7.65 -6.75
C GLN A 71 -21.99 6.34 -6.17
N GLY A 72 -20.72 6.04 -6.44
CA GLY A 72 -20.08 4.76 -6.07
C GLY A 72 -20.46 3.61 -6.98
N ALA A 73 -19.59 2.62 -7.06
CA ALA A 73 -19.82 1.36 -7.77
C ALA A 73 -18.81 0.28 -7.30
N GLN A 74 -19.11 -0.99 -7.62
CA GLN A 74 -18.19 -2.13 -7.44
C GLN A 74 -17.86 -2.73 -8.81
N ARG A 75 -16.97 -2.08 -9.52
CA ARG A 75 -16.47 -2.52 -10.83
C ARG A 75 -15.12 -1.90 -11.12
N GLU A 76 -14.40 -2.51 -12.03
CA GLU A 76 -13.14 -1.97 -12.55
C GLU A 76 -13.27 -0.50 -12.99
N GLY A 77 -12.20 0.27 -12.79
CA GLY A 77 -12.11 1.69 -13.15
C GLY A 77 -12.71 2.66 -12.11
N VAL A 78 -13.26 2.16 -10.99
CA VAL A 78 -13.76 3.04 -9.92
C VAL A 78 -12.60 3.75 -9.24
N VAL A 79 -12.74 5.08 -9.08
CA VAL A 79 -11.80 5.95 -8.37
C VAL A 79 -12.47 6.54 -7.14
N PHE A 80 -11.81 6.47 -6.00
CA PHE A 80 -12.28 7.05 -4.74
C PHE A 80 -11.10 7.47 -3.85
N THR A 81 -11.39 8.21 -2.80
CA THR A 81 -10.41 8.60 -1.79
C THR A 81 -10.85 8.13 -0.41
N THR A 82 -9.86 7.86 0.44
CA THR A 82 -10.02 7.72 1.89
C THR A 82 -8.98 8.59 2.58
N THR A 83 -9.17 8.88 3.86
CA THR A 83 -8.18 9.58 4.67
C THR A 83 -7.58 8.60 5.68
N SER A 84 -6.25 8.57 5.83
CA SER A 84 -5.58 7.73 6.84
C SER A 84 -5.80 8.30 8.24
N ALA A 85 -5.47 7.52 9.29
CA ALA A 85 -5.53 7.97 10.68
C ALA A 85 -4.64 9.21 10.94
N GLU A 86 -3.53 9.34 10.19
CA GLU A 86 -2.61 10.48 10.24
C GLU A 86 -3.07 11.68 9.38
N GLY A 87 -4.29 11.61 8.80
CA GLY A 87 -4.87 12.69 8.02
C GLY A 87 -4.35 12.79 6.57
N ARG A 88 -3.65 11.77 6.05
CA ARG A 88 -3.20 11.75 4.66
C ARG A 88 -4.28 11.24 3.73
N ASP A 89 -4.52 11.93 2.63
CA ASP A 89 -5.42 11.46 1.58
C ASP A 89 -4.79 10.31 0.80
N ARG A 90 -5.57 9.25 0.60
CA ARG A 90 -5.25 8.08 -0.23
C ARG A 90 -6.15 8.11 -1.45
N ILE A 91 -5.56 7.96 -2.62
CA ILE A 91 -6.29 7.85 -3.90
C ILE A 91 -6.28 6.38 -4.29
N TRP A 92 -7.47 5.82 -4.52
CA TRP A 92 -7.71 4.43 -4.85
C TRP A 92 -8.20 4.30 -6.29
N LEU A 93 -7.63 3.36 -7.01
CA LEU A 93 -8.13 2.88 -8.30
C LEU A 93 -8.40 1.38 -8.19
N LEU A 94 -9.63 0.95 -8.44
CA LEU A 94 -10.00 -0.46 -8.56
C LEU A 94 -9.60 -0.94 -9.96
N THR A 95 -8.51 -1.71 -10.05
CA THR A 95 -7.87 -2.11 -11.31
C THR A 95 -8.37 -3.44 -11.85
N ALA A 96 -8.99 -4.28 -11.01
CA ALA A 96 -9.72 -5.47 -11.43
C ALA A 96 -10.84 -5.76 -10.44
N TYR A 97 -11.98 -6.20 -10.95
CA TYR A 97 -13.12 -6.63 -10.13
C TYR A 97 -13.92 -7.71 -10.87
N ASP A 98 -13.69 -8.96 -10.51
CA ASP A 98 -14.38 -10.12 -11.05
C ASP A 98 -14.88 -11.04 -9.92
N VAL A 99 -16.18 -10.96 -9.63
CA VAL A 99 -16.82 -11.75 -8.57
C VAL A 99 -16.83 -13.24 -8.92
N LYS A 100 -16.98 -13.57 -10.21
CA LYS A 100 -17.06 -14.96 -10.67
C LYS A 100 -15.71 -15.67 -10.51
N ASP A 101 -14.65 -14.97 -10.86
CA ASP A 101 -13.30 -15.51 -10.77
C ASP A 101 -12.64 -15.21 -9.40
N GLY A 102 -13.34 -14.52 -8.49
CA GLY A 102 -12.83 -14.23 -7.14
C GLY A 102 -11.63 -13.26 -7.15
N GLN A 103 -11.63 -12.27 -8.04
CA GLN A 103 -10.51 -11.34 -8.20
C GLN A 103 -10.92 -9.91 -7.86
N VAL A 104 -10.13 -9.27 -6.98
CA VAL A 104 -10.22 -7.84 -6.69
C VAL A 104 -8.81 -7.27 -6.61
N GLU A 105 -8.52 -6.21 -7.36
CA GLU A 105 -7.21 -5.57 -7.34
C GLU A 105 -7.32 -4.04 -7.25
N TYR A 106 -6.41 -3.44 -6.49
CA TYR A 106 -6.33 -2.00 -6.30
C TYR A 106 -4.92 -1.48 -6.51
N VAL A 107 -4.84 -0.25 -6.96
CA VAL A 107 -3.67 0.62 -6.75
C VAL A 107 -4.09 1.75 -5.84
N VAL A 108 -3.33 1.94 -4.77
CA VAL A 108 -3.55 2.98 -3.76
C VAL A 108 -2.32 3.88 -3.72
N THR A 109 -2.53 5.18 -3.86
CA THR A 109 -1.44 6.16 -3.79
C THR A 109 -1.70 7.15 -2.68
N THR A 110 -0.73 7.29 -1.77
CA THR A 110 -0.60 8.45 -0.88
C THR A 110 0.44 9.37 -1.51
N PRO A 111 0.04 10.50 -2.10
CA PRO A 111 0.93 11.35 -2.90
C PRO A 111 2.22 11.73 -2.14
N ALA A 112 3.36 11.65 -2.82
CA ALA A 112 4.71 11.90 -2.31
C ALA A 112 5.16 10.97 -1.15
N PHE A 113 4.33 10.00 -0.74
CA PHE A 113 4.57 9.14 0.41
C PHE A 113 4.75 7.68 0.01
N THR A 114 3.66 7.00 -0.43
CA THR A 114 3.72 5.60 -0.86
C THR A 114 2.78 5.31 -2.04
N VAL A 115 3.10 4.25 -2.78
CA VAL A 115 2.19 3.57 -3.70
C VAL A 115 2.09 2.10 -3.31
N THR A 116 0.87 1.56 -3.27
CA THR A 116 0.59 0.17 -2.89
C THR A 116 -0.28 -0.49 -3.96
N GLU A 117 0.17 -1.63 -4.46
CA GLU A 117 -0.66 -2.58 -5.18
C GLU A 117 -1.25 -3.59 -4.19
N ILE A 118 -2.55 -3.82 -4.24
CA ILE A 118 -3.26 -4.82 -3.42
C ILE A 118 -3.93 -5.79 -4.38
N LYS A 119 -3.62 -7.08 -4.24
CA LYS A 119 -4.26 -8.16 -5.02
C LYS A 119 -4.93 -9.12 -4.08
N ILE A 120 -6.20 -9.38 -4.34
CA ILE A 120 -7.04 -10.30 -3.58
C ILE A 120 -7.52 -11.40 -4.51
N ARG A 121 -7.26 -12.64 -4.12
CA ARG A 121 -7.72 -13.84 -4.83
C ARG A 121 -8.54 -14.71 -3.90
N VAL A 122 -9.80 -14.89 -4.21
CA VAL A 122 -10.73 -15.77 -3.50
C VAL A 122 -10.89 -17.06 -4.28
N VAL A 123 -10.68 -18.20 -3.64
CA VAL A 123 -10.82 -19.52 -4.25
C VAL A 123 -11.69 -20.42 -3.36
N PRO A 124 -12.46 -21.37 -3.92
CA PRO A 124 -13.25 -22.30 -3.13
C PRO A 124 -12.38 -23.15 -2.19
N ASP A 125 -12.89 -23.47 -0.99
CA ASP A 125 -12.32 -24.42 -0.05
C ASP A 125 -13.44 -25.33 0.53
N GLY A 126 -14.16 -25.99 -0.33
CA GLY A 126 -15.36 -26.74 -0.07
C GLY A 126 -16.61 -26.07 -0.63
N GLU A 127 -17.80 -26.50 -0.23
CA GLU A 127 -19.08 -26.01 -0.75
C GLU A 127 -19.49 -24.67 -0.15
N GLU A 128 -19.23 -24.46 1.14
CA GLU A 128 -19.67 -23.28 1.89
C GLU A 128 -18.50 -22.43 2.45
N HIS A 129 -17.28 -22.71 2.02
CA HIS A 129 -16.09 -22.04 2.49
C HIS A 129 -15.20 -21.62 1.32
N CYS A 130 -14.42 -20.58 1.56
CA CYS A 130 -13.39 -20.15 0.62
C CYS A 130 -12.13 -19.65 1.34
N LYS A 131 -11.04 -19.59 0.58
CA LYS A 131 -9.78 -18.97 0.98
C LYS A 131 -9.59 -17.67 0.23
N ALA A 132 -9.30 -16.59 0.93
CA ALA A 132 -8.87 -15.35 0.31
C ALA A 132 -7.37 -15.13 0.59
N THR A 133 -6.58 -15.02 -0.46
CA THR A 133 -5.17 -14.62 -0.38
C THR A 133 -5.05 -13.16 -0.74
N ILE A 134 -4.53 -12.37 0.17
CA ILE A 134 -4.33 -10.93 0.04
C ILE A 134 -2.83 -10.66 -0.07
N LYS A 135 -2.40 -9.98 -1.13
CA LYS A 135 -1.01 -9.61 -1.37
C LYS A 135 -0.88 -8.11 -1.48
N TYR A 136 0.01 -7.55 -0.68
CA TYR A 136 0.42 -6.15 -0.73
C TYR A 136 1.82 -6.04 -1.34
N ARG A 137 2.00 -5.10 -2.26
CA ARG A 137 3.31 -4.64 -2.72
C ARG A 137 3.33 -3.13 -2.57
N ARG A 138 4.11 -2.63 -1.61
CA ARG A 138 4.22 -1.21 -1.30
C ARG A 138 5.61 -0.68 -1.62
N ALA A 139 5.67 0.48 -2.26
CA ALA A 139 6.90 1.22 -2.52
C ALA A 139 6.80 2.64 -1.96
N ALA A 140 7.90 3.14 -1.41
CA ALA A 140 8.04 4.51 -0.99
C ALA A 140 8.15 5.44 -2.22
N LEU A 141 7.56 6.62 -2.13
CA LEU A 141 7.66 7.71 -3.11
C LEU A 141 8.49 8.89 -2.58
N GLY A 142 8.95 8.81 -1.34
CA GLY A 142 9.80 9.78 -0.67
C GLY A 142 10.42 9.16 0.59
N ALA A 143 11.36 9.86 1.23
CA ALA A 143 12.07 9.38 2.43
C ALA A 143 11.12 8.97 3.56
N GLU A 144 10.09 9.77 3.80
CA GLU A 144 9.09 9.51 4.85
C GLU A 144 8.29 8.21 4.59
N GLY A 145 8.14 7.82 3.33
CA GLY A 145 7.47 6.57 2.95
C GLY A 145 8.26 5.31 3.30
N ASN A 146 9.59 5.40 3.47
CA ASN A 146 10.42 4.25 3.80
C ASN A 146 10.04 3.59 5.12
N GLU A 147 9.67 4.37 6.13
CA GLU A 147 9.23 3.85 7.42
C GLU A 147 7.92 3.04 7.28
N GLU A 148 6.92 3.56 6.54
CA GLU A 148 5.69 2.83 6.29
C GLU A 148 5.92 1.55 5.47
N VAL A 149 6.88 1.59 4.53
CA VAL A 149 7.29 0.39 3.79
C VAL A 149 7.99 -0.61 4.71
N ALA A 150 8.84 -0.14 5.63
CA ALA A 150 9.52 -0.99 6.60
C ALA A 150 8.55 -1.73 7.53
N ASN A 151 7.44 -1.08 7.90
CA ASN A 151 6.39 -1.67 8.75
C ASN A 151 5.52 -2.72 8.02
N LEU A 152 5.65 -2.86 6.69
CA LEU A 152 5.02 -3.94 5.94
C LEU A 152 5.83 -5.24 6.12
N ASP A 153 5.77 -5.83 7.31
CA ASP A 153 6.52 -7.01 7.72
C ASP A 153 5.63 -8.23 8.03
N ALA A 154 6.21 -9.30 8.51
CA ALA A 154 5.48 -10.53 8.85
C ALA A 154 4.53 -10.36 10.05
N HIS A 155 4.88 -9.49 11.00
CA HIS A 155 4.03 -9.20 12.16
C HIS A 155 2.77 -8.44 11.71
N TRP A 156 2.94 -7.39 10.91
CA TRP A 156 1.83 -6.68 10.29
C TRP A 156 0.91 -7.64 9.51
N ALA A 157 1.48 -8.54 8.69
CA ALA A 157 0.70 -9.50 7.91
C ALA A 157 -0.16 -10.42 8.80
N GLU A 158 0.36 -10.88 9.93
CA GLU A 158 -0.37 -11.74 10.88
C GLU A 158 -1.47 -10.96 11.63
N GLU A 159 -1.22 -9.72 12.01
CA GLU A 159 -2.24 -8.84 12.58
C GLU A 159 -3.39 -8.61 11.59
N GLN A 160 -3.07 -8.28 10.32
CA GLN A 160 -4.09 -8.12 9.28
C GLN A 160 -4.86 -9.41 9.02
N ARG A 161 -4.18 -10.54 8.97
CA ARG A 161 -4.80 -11.86 8.80
C ARG A 161 -5.87 -12.09 9.87
N THR A 162 -5.50 -11.94 11.13
CA THR A 162 -6.40 -12.19 12.27
C THR A 162 -7.58 -11.22 12.27
N HIS A 163 -7.32 -9.94 12.05
CA HIS A 163 -8.34 -8.90 12.04
C HIS A 163 -9.36 -9.12 10.91
N TRP A 164 -8.90 -9.31 9.67
CA TRP A 164 -9.77 -9.46 8.52
C TRP A 164 -10.59 -10.77 8.56
N GLU A 165 -9.94 -11.88 8.94
CA GLU A 165 -10.63 -13.17 9.07
C GLU A 165 -11.80 -13.09 10.07
N THR A 166 -11.57 -12.48 11.22
CA THR A 166 -12.60 -12.30 12.25
C THR A 166 -13.72 -11.37 11.76
N ALA A 167 -13.38 -10.18 11.29
CA ALA A 167 -14.36 -9.16 10.94
C ALA A 167 -15.24 -9.58 9.75
N ILE A 168 -14.65 -10.20 8.73
CA ILE A 168 -15.40 -10.66 7.54
C ILE A 168 -16.32 -11.82 7.91
N ASN A 169 -15.85 -12.79 8.71
CA ASN A 169 -16.68 -13.91 9.15
C ASN A 169 -17.85 -13.46 10.04
N GLU A 170 -17.67 -12.46 10.89
CA GLU A 170 -18.76 -11.84 11.64
C GLU A 170 -19.78 -11.15 10.74
N ALA A 171 -19.34 -10.47 9.69
CA ALA A 171 -20.25 -9.86 8.71
C ALA A 171 -21.04 -10.90 7.93
N LEU A 172 -20.41 -12.00 7.52
CA LEU A 172 -21.07 -13.11 6.85
C LEU A 172 -22.12 -13.78 7.75
N ALA A 173 -21.82 -14.03 9.02
CA ALA A 173 -22.75 -14.63 9.98
C ALA A 173 -24.02 -13.77 10.18
N LYS A 174 -23.87 -12.45 10.26
CA LYS A 174 -25.01 -11.51 10.41
C LYS A 174 -25.99 -11.58 9.22
N ARG A 175 -25.50 -11.89 8.02
CA ARG A 175 -26.36 -12.03 6.83
C ARG A 175 -27.15 -13.32 6.80
N GLY A 176 -26.53 -14.44 7.23
CA GLY A 176 -27.20 -15.74 7.30
C GLY A 176 -28.40 -15.77 8.28
N THR A 177 -28.48 -14.82 9.21
CA THR A 177 -29.58 -14.70 10.18
C THR A 177 -30.77 -13.86 9.69
N HIS A 178 -30.69 -13.21 8.52
CA HIS A 178 -31.72 -12.31 7.98
C HIS A 178 -32.32 -12.79 6.64
N GLY A 179 -31.99 -14.05 6.23
CA GLY A 179 -32.46 -14.69 5.01
C GLY A 179 -33.63 -15.67 5.19
#